data_6d9d21bfed6255ea6382eb8512d43619
#
_entry.id   6d9d21bfed6255ea6382eb8512d43619
#
_cell.length_a   1.000
_cell.length_b   1.000
_cell.length_c   1.000
_cell.angle_alpha   90.00
_cell.angle_beta   90.00
_cell.angle_gamma   90.00
#
_symmetry.space_group_name_H-M   'P 1'
#
loop_
_entity.id
_entity.type
_entity.pdbx_description
1 polymer ?
#
loop_
_entity_poly.entity_id
_entity_poly.type
_entity_poly.pdbx_seq_one_letter_code
_entity_poly.pdbx_strand_id
1 'polypeptide(L)'
;MLTKKNIKKAVALSITLLLLYLIYSRIDLQVFYRNIININVSYLFWALSLFPVIPIIKAYRWRIILGDGINASYFTVLKVLMAGSVFNLFAPSKLGDFSRVYFCRKELTNDTHRIFNSVIVEKICDVFALCLICLVSLNFVNVNNSIKVSILIFSLILFFTILIITSVDFHRFEFLNRLFEKIKLIEIFDDARNLKKEFKNNKVFFLKIFVISIFYWYVVLSQIQMFFLMFNLKASFLLVVSLVPIALFIGMIPITISGIGTRDVALIFLFSGHFSSEIMAAIGILCSTRYLVTCLIGLPFFLTHYFTESKIKTTFGKTS
;
A
#
# COMPACT_ATOMS: atom_id res chain seq x y z
N MET A 1 31.31 -6.91 -8.39
CA MET A 1 30.17 -7.58 -9.07
C MET A 1 28.85 -7.11 -8.44
N LEU A 2 27.98 -6.49 -9.22
CA LEU A 2 26.66 -6.09 -8.74
C LEU A 2 25.81 -7.35 -8.51
N THR A 3 25.31 -7.55 -7.30
CA THR A 3 24.42 -8.70 -7.02
C THR A 3 23.10 -8.54 -7.80
N LYS A 4 22.44 -9.65 -8.20
CA LYS A 4 21.12 -9.63 -8.88
C LYS A 4 20.10 -8.72 -8.16
N LYS A 5 20.23 -8.57 -6.84
CA LYS A 5 19.38 -7.70 -6.01
C LYS A 5 19.66 -6.21 -6.27
N ASN A 6 20.92 -5.83 -6.44
CA ASN A 6 21.31 -4.44 -6.74
C ASN A 6 20.90 -4.03 -8.16
N ILE A 7 20.98 -4.95 -9.12
CA ILE A 7 20.53 -4.72 -10.50
C ILE A 7 19.02 -4.44 -10.53
N LYS A 8 18.19 -5.24 -9.85
CA LYS A 8 16.74 -5.00 -9.77
C LYS A 8 16.40 -3.64 -9.15
N LYS A 9 17.11 -3.22 -8.10
CA LYS A 9 16.92 -1.89 -7.49
C LYS A 9 17.34 -0.76 -8.43
N ALA A 10 18.46 -0.90 -9.11
CA ALA A 10 18.92 0.08 -10.09
C ALA A 10 17.93 0.23 -11.25
N VAL A 11 17.42 -0.88 -11.79
CA VAL A 11 16.40 -0.88 -12.85
C VAL A 11 15.12 -0.18 -12.37
N ALA A 12 14.61 -0.52 -11.18
CA ALA A 12 13.41 0.15 -10.64
C ALA A 12 13.62 1.65 -10.44
N LEU A 13 14.79 2.06 -9.95
CA LEU A 13 15.16 3.48 -9.82
C LEU A 13 15.22 4.17 -11.18
N SER A 14 15.88 3.55 -12.16
CA SER A 14 15.99 4.11 -13.51
C SER A 14 14.61 4.27 -14.17
N ILE A 15 13.73 3.28 -14.03
CA ILE A 15 12.35 3.38 -14.54
C ILE A 15 11.59 4.49 -13.82
N THR A 16 11.73 4.60 -12.50
CA THR A 16 11.09 5.67 -11.71
C THR A 16 11.56 7.05 -12.20
N LEU A 17 12.87 7.26 -12.35
CA LEU A 17 13.44 8.52 -12.82
C LEU A 17 13.01 8.83 -14.26
N LEU A 18 12.99 7.83 -15.15
CA LEU A 18 12.52 7.98 -16.51
C LEU A 18 11.05 8.40 -16.57
N LEU A 19 10.18 7.76 -15.80
CA LEU A 19 8.76 8.12 -15.75
C LEU A 19 8.56 9.53 -15.18
N LEU A 20 9.27 9.89 -14.11
CA LEU A 20 9.23 11.25 -13.59
C LEU A 20 9.71 12.26 -14.64
N TYR A 21 10.82 12.00 -15.31
CA TYR A 21 11.30 12.85 -16.40
C TYR A 21 10.25 13.02 -17.51
N LEU A 22 9.64 11.92 -17.97
CA LEU A 22 8.60 11.96 -19.02
C LEU A 22 7.34 12.71 -18.59
N ILE A 23 6.94 12.62 -17.31
CA ILE A 23 5.82 13.37 -16.75
C ILE A 23 6.18 14.86 -16.71
N TYR A 24 7.27 15.21 -16.04
CA TYR A 24 7.59 16.61 -15.74
C TYR A 24 8.15 17.39 -16.92
N SER A 25 8.74 16.71 -17.94
CA SER A 25 9.14 17.35 -19.18
C SER A 25 7.95 17.83 -20.03
N ARG A 26 6.76 17.31 -19.81
CA ARG A 26 5.53 17.68 -20.53
C ARG A 26 4.63 18.65 -19.74
N ILE A 27 5.00 18.97 -18.51
CA ILE A 27 4.23 19.84 -17.63
C ILE A 27 4.70 21.27 -17.79
N ASP A 28 3.76 22.19 -17.94
CA ASP A 28 4.05 23.62 -17.85
C ASP A 28 4.34 23.98 -16.40
N LEU A 29 5.63 24.25 -16.13
CA LEU A 29 6.09 24.58 -14.78
C LEU A 29 5.51 25.91 -14.25
N GLN A 30 5.14 26.86 -15.12
CA GLN A 30 4.51 28.11 -14.69
C GLN A 30 3.09 27.86 -14.21
N VAL A 31 2.32 27.07 -14.97
CA VAL A 31 0.97 26.66 -14.59
C VAL A 31 1.00 25.82 -13.32
N PHE A 32 1.93 24.87 -13.22
CA PHE A 32 2.16 24.06 -12.03
C PHE A 32 2.44 24.92 -10.79
N TYR A 33 3.38 25.86 -10.88
CA TYR A 33 3.73 26.75 -9.78
C TYR A 33 2.57 27.67 -9.37
N ARG A 34 1.83 28.23 -10.34
CA ARG A 34 0.63 29.02 -10.08
C ARG A 34 -0.44 28.25 -9.32
N ASN A 35 -0.65 26.98 -9.68
CA ASN A 35 -1.61 26.12 -8.98
C ASN A 35 -1.18 25.87 -7.52
N ILE A 36 0.13 25.70 -7.25
CA ILE A 36 0.63 25.49 -5.88
C ILE A 36 0.47 26.74 -5.01
N ILE A 37 0.64 27.92 -5.55
CA ILE A 37 0.49 29.17 -4.76
C ILE A 37 -0.99 29.42 -4.41
N ASN A 38 -1.91 29.06 -5.28
CA ASN A 38 -3.34 29.32 -5.14
C ASN A 38 -4.09 28.19 -4.39
N ILE A 39 -3.41 27.41 -3.56
CA ILE A 39 -4.05 26.34 -2.81
C ILE A 39 -4.95 26.86 -1.70
N ASN A 40 -6.04 26.12 -1.44
CA ASN A 40 -6.86 26.36 -0.27
C ASN A 40 -6.24 25.69 0.98
N VAL A 41 -5.64 26.52 1.84
CA VAL A 41 -4.91 26.09 3.02
C VAL A 41 -5.78 25.31 4.02
N SER A 42 -7.08 25.58 4.08
CA SER A 42 -8.00 24.85 4.97
C SER A 42 -8.05 23.37 4.63
N TYR A 43 -8.11 23.01 3.35
CA TYR A 43 -8.09 21.59 2.94
C TYR A 43 -6.73 20.95 3.13
N LEU A 44 -5.65 21.71 3.01
CA LEU A 44 -4.31 21.22 3.37
C LEU A 44 -4.25 20.85 4.86
N PHE A 45 -4.79 21.71 5.74
CA PHE A 45 -4.85 21.42 7.19
C PHE A 45 -5.64 20.14 7.48
N TRP A 46 -6.80 19.98 6.86
CA TRP A 46 -7.60 18.75 7.01
C TRP A 46 -6.88 17.50 6.47
N ALA A 47 -6.19 17.61 5.33
CA ALA A 47 -5.39 16.52 4.81
C ALA A 47 -4.24 16.14 5.75
N LEU A 48 -3.58 17.13 6.36
CA LEU A 48 -2.50 16.92 7.33
C LEU A 48 -3.00 16.27 8.62
N SER A 49 -4.19 16.64 9.12
CA SER A 49 -4.78 16.05 10.33
C SER A 49 -5.05 14.55 10.20
N LEU A 50 -5.24 14.05 8.98
CA LEU A 50 -5.47 12.61 8.73
C LEU A 50 -4.17 11.79 8.72
N PHE A 51 -2.98 12.40 8.66
CA PHE A 51 -1.71 11.66 8.67
C PHE A 51 -1.50 10.80 9.92
N PRO A 52 -1.75 11.26 11.15
CA PRO A 52 -1.66 10.41 12.33
C PRO A 52 -2.82 9.40 12.44
N VAL A 53 -4.00 9.74 11.93
CA VAL A 53 -5.20 8.88 12.03
C VAL A 53 -5.03 7.57 11.24
N ILE A 54 -4.46 7.66 10.04
CA ILE A 54 -4.28 6.51 9.14
C ILE A 54 -3.42 5.40 9.77
N PRO A 55 -2.20 5.64 10.30
CA PRO A 55 -1.42 4.60 10.95
C PRO A 55 -2.06 4.07 12.24
N ILE A 56 -2.82 4.89 12.97
CA ILE A 56 -3.58 4.47 14.16
C ILE A 56 -4.61 3.38 13.77
N ILE A 57 -5.44 3.65 12.75
CA ILE A 57 -6.42 2.67 12.26
C ILE A 57 -5.71 1.41 11.74
N LYS A 58 -4.61 1.58 10.99
CA LYS A 58 -3.83 0.48 10.46
C LYS A 58 -3.25 -0.40 11.56
N ALA A 59 -2.72 0.19 12.64
CA ALA A 59 -2.17 -0.53 13.78
C ALA A 59 -3.28 -1.28 14.55
N TYR A 60 -4.43 -0.65 14.74
CA TYR A 60 -5.58 -1.29 15.39
C TYR A 60 -6.05 -2.52 14.60
N ARG A 61 -6.21 -2.40 13.28
CA ARG A 61 -6.57 -3.50 12.40
C ARG A 61 -5.53 -4.62 12.47
N TRP A 62 -4.25 -4.26 12.38
CA TRP A 62 -3.19 -5.27 12.37
C TRP A 62 -3.07 -6.01 13.72
N ARG A 63 -3.30 -5.33 14.84
CA ARG A 63 -3.39 -5.97 16.16
C ARG A 63 -4.49 -7.04 16.20
N ILE A 64 -5.65 -6.75 15.60
CA ILE A 64 -6.74 -7.72 15.50
C ILE A 64 -6.31 -8.93 14.66
N ILE A 65 -5.64 -8.69 13.51
CA ILE A 65 -5.17 -9.76 12.63
C ILE A 65 -4.14 -10.66 13.34
N LEU A 66 -3.26 -10.10 14.15
CA LEU A 66 -2.29 -10.87 14.94
C LEU A 66 -2.96 -11.82 15.95
N GLY A 67 -4.16 -11.47 16.44
CA GLY A 67 -4.98 -12.27 17.33
C GLY A 67 -4.40 -12.40 18.75
N ASP A 68 -5.16 -13.06 19.61
CA ASP A 68 -4.84 -13.17 21.06
C ASP A 68 -3.61 -14.04 21.37
N GLY A 69 -3.16 -14.86 20.42
CA GLY A 69 -1.95 -15.69 20.60
C GLY A 69 -0.63 -14.90 20.59
N ILE A 70 -0.64 -13.60 20.26
CA ILE A 70 0.48 -12.68 20.41
C ILE A 70 0.03 -11.60 21.38
N ASN A 71 0.53 -11.68 22.63
CA ASN A 71 0.19 -10.70 23.66
C ASN A 71 0.88 -9.34 23.40
N ALA A 72 0.46 -8.70 22.28
CA ALA A 72 1.03 -7.46 21.81
C ALA A 72 0.22 -6.26 22.33
N SER A 73 0.89 -5.34 23.03
CA SER A 73 0.26 -4.05 23.33
C SER A 73 0.00 -3.28 22.03
N TYR A 74 -1.09 -2.50 22.00
CA TYR A 74 -1.39 -1.66 20.83
C TYR A 74 -0.20 -0.75 20.45
N PHE A 75 0.48 -0.21 21.45
CA PHE A 75 1.60 0.71 21.25
C PHE A 75 2.82 -0.01 20.64
N THR A 76 3.10 -1.25 21.03
CA THR A 76 4.16 -2.07 20.42
C THR A 76 3.84 -2.36 18.94
N VAL A 77 2.58 -2.71 18.63
CA VAL A 77 2.13 -2.93 17.27
C VAL A 77 2.30 -1.66 16.43
N LEU A 78 1.90 -0.49 16.96
CA LEU A 78 2.08 0.80 16.29
C LEU A 78 3.56 1.12 16.05
N LYS A 79 4.45 0.91 17.03
CA LYS A 79 5.90 1.10 16.89
C LYS A 79 6.47 0.25 15.74
N VAL A 80 6.16 -1.05 15.73
CA VAL A 80 6.63 -1.97 14.69
C VAL A 80 6.11 -1.56 13.32
N LEU A 81 4.84 -1.16 13.22
CA LEU A 81 4.23 -0.68 11.99
C LEU A 81 4.94 0.58 11.48
N MET A 82 5.21 1.53 12.37
CA MET A 82 5.87 2.78 12.02
C MET A 82 7.34 2.55 11.64
N ALA A 83 8.09 1.70 12.35
CA ALA A 83 9.45 1.32 11.97
C ALA A 83 9.49 0.63 10.61
N GLY A 84 8.53 -0.27 10.31
CA GLY A 84 8.40 -0.93 9.01
C GLY A 84 8.06 0.04 7.87
N SER A 85 7.36 1.14 8.16
CA SER A 85 6.97 2.14 7.16
C SER A 85 8.16 2.86 6.52
N VAL A 86 9.30 2.95 7.23
CA VAL A 86 10.55 3.52 6.69
C VAL A 86 11.00 2.77 5.43
N PHE A 87 10.84 1.45 5.41
CA PHE A 87 11.19 0.64 4.24
C PHE A 87 10.25 0.82 3.05
N ASN A 88 9.01 1.26 3.28
CA ASN A 88 8.07 1.51 2.20
C ASN A 88 8.51 2.64 1.27
N LEU A 89 9.33 3.58 1.75
CA LEU A 89 9.86 4.65 0.91
C LEU A 89 10.90 4.15 -0.10
N PHE A 90 11.66 3.09 0.27
CA PHE A 90 12.79 2.59 -0.53
C PHE A 90 12.49 1.25 -1.22
N ALA A 91 11.40 0.59 -0.88
CA ALA A 91 11.03 -0.70 -1.45
C ALA A 91 10.23 -0.53 -2.74
N PRO A 92 10.44 -1.41 -3.74
CA PRO A 92 9.55 -1.47 -4.89
C PRO A 92 8.13 -1.77 -4.43
N SER A 93 7.15 -0.98 -4.91
CA SER A 93 5.77 -1.08 -4.47
C SER A 93 5.64 -0.93 -2.94
N LYS A 94 4.68 -1.60 -2.32
CA LYS A 94 4.49 -1.64 -0.86
C LYS A 94 5.14 -2.87 -0.18
N LEU A 95 6.16 -3.45 -0.81
CA LEU A 95 6.86 -4.61 -0.25
C LEU A 95 7.59 -4.29 1.09
N GLY A 96 7.81 -3.00 1.38
CA GLY A 96 8.33 -2.58 2.67
C GLY A 96 7.46 -2.98 3.86
N ASP A 97 6.15 -3.21 3.69
CA ASP A 97 5.29 -3.69 4.76
C ASP A 97 5.73 -5.07 5.31
N PHE A 98 6.38 -5.90 4.49
CA PHE A 98 6.95 -7.19 4.94
C PHE A 98 8.17 -7.03 5.86
N SER A 99 8.79 -5.84 5.91
CA SER A 99 9.87 -5.57 6.86
C SER A 99 9.41 -5.66 8.31
N ARG A 100 8.10 -5.59 8.57
CA ARG A 100 7.52 -5.81 9.91
C ARG A 100 7.90 -7.17 10.48
N VAL A 101 8.08 -8.20 9.65
CA VAL A 101 8.54 -9.53 10.07
C VAL A 101 9.89 -9.43 10.81
N TYR A 102 10.78 -8.57 10.33
CA TYR A 102 12.06 -8.32 10.97
C TYR A 102 11.92 -7.64 12.34
N PHE A 103 11.10 -6.57 12.43
CA PHE A 103 10.92 -5.82 13.67
C PHE A 103 10.14 -6.61 14.72
N CYS A 104 9.21 -7.46 14.30
CA CYS A 104 8.41 -8.28 15.20
C CYS A 104 9.20 -9.33 15.97
N ARG A 105 10.24 -9.91 15.35
CA ARG A 105 11.06 -10.96 16.01
C ARG A 105 11.55 -10.54 17.38
N LYS A 106 11.78 -9.27 17.59
CA LYS A 106 12.35 -8.72 18.82
C LYS A 106 11.32 -8.20 19.80
N GLU A 107 10.23 -7.64 19.27
CA GLU A 107 9.26 -6.90 20.07
C GLU A 107 8.02 -7.74 20.41
N LEU A 108 7.68 -8.74 19.59
CA LEU A 108 6.39 -9.42 19.67
C LEU A 108 6.49 -10.95 19.76
N THR A 109 7.17 -11.60 18.80
CA THR A 109 7.23 -13.06 18.71
C THR A 109 8.27 -13.51 17.71
N ASN A 110 8.84 -14.70 17.94
CA ASN A 110 9.74 -15.36 16.99
C ASN A 110 9.00 -16.11 15.88
N ASP A 111 7.67 -16.21 15.95
CA ASP A 111 6.85 -16.85 14.93
C ASP A 111 6.71 -15.95 13.68
N THR A 112 7.72 -16.06 12.82
CA THR A 112 7.82 -15.27 11.58
C THR A 112 6.74 -15.61 10.57
N HIS A 113 6.28 -16.88 10.53
CA HIS A 113 5.21 -17.33 9.64
C HIS A 113 3.90 -16.63 9.99
N ARG A 114 3.53 -16.60 11.27
CA ARG A 114 2.33 -15.92 11.72
C ARG A 114 2.32 -14.44 11.39
N ILE A 115 3.46 -13.75 11.55
CA ILE A 115 3.56 -12.33 11.20
C ILE A 115 3.47 -12.13 9.69
N PHE A 116 4.16 -12.96 8.91
CA PHE A 116 4.10 -12.90 7.46
C PHE A 116 2.65 -13.08 6.96
N ASN A 117 1.96 -14.10 7.47
CA ASN A 117 0.56 -14.37 7.17
C ASN A 117 -0.36 -13.22 7.54
N SER A 118 -0.13 -12.58 8.68
CA SER A 118 -0.91 -11.41 9.09
C SER A 118 -0.79 -10.24 8.11
N VAL A 119 0.39 -10.03 7.52
CA VAL A 119 0.59 -9.02 6.47
C VAL A 119 -0.14 -9.41 5.18
N ILE A 120 -0.13 -10.71 4.80
CA ILE A 120 -0.87 -11.19 3.63
C ILE A 120 -2.38 -10.98 3.81
N VAL A 121 -2.94 -11.36 4.96
CA VAL A 121 -4.36 -11.13 5.28
C VAL A 121 -4.71 -9.65 5.16
N GLU A 122 -3.88 -8.77 5.72
CA GLU A 122 -4.06 -7.33 5.60
C GLU A 122 -4.14 -6.90 4.13
N LYS A 123 -3.22 -7.38 3.27
CA LYS A 123 -3.19 -7.03 1.83
C LYS A 123 -4.39 -7.56 1.06
N ILE A 124 -4.81 -8.79 1.33
CA ILE A 124 -6.01 -9.38 0.73
C ILE A 124 -7.24 -8.52 1.07
N CYS A 125 -7.43 -8.18 2.34
CA CYS A 125 -8.53 -7.33 2.77
C CYS A 125 -8.47 -5.92 2.16
N ASP A 126 -7.26 -5.36 1.99
CA ASP A 126 -7.05 -4.06 1.34
C ASP A 126 -7.52 -4.09 -0.12
N VAL A 127 -7.11 -5.11 -0.88
CA VAL A 127 -7.50 -5.24 -2.29
C VAL A 127 -9.00 -5.44 -2.43
N PHE A 128 -9.60 -6.33 -1.62
CA PHE A 128 -11.05 -6.54 -1.64
C PHE A 128 -11.83 -5.26 -1.29
N ALA A 129 -11.40 -4.53 -0.26
CA ALA A 129 -12.06 -3.29 0.14
C ALA A 129 -12.00 -2.24 -0.97
N LEU A 130 -10.84 -2.04 -1.59
CA LEU A 130 -10.68 -1.11 -2.70
C LEU A 130 -11.47 -1.53 -3.94
N CYS A 131 -11.47 -2.83 -4.30
CA CYS A 131 -12.29 -3.34 -5.40
C CYS A 131 -13.77 -3.09 -5.15
N LEU A 132 -14.26 -3.38 -3.94
CA LEU A 132 -15.68 -3.15 -3.61
C LEU A 132 -16.04 -1.68 -3.70
N ILE A 133 -15.22 -0.79 -3.10
CA ILE A 133 -15.44 0.66 -3.15
C ILE A 133 -15.48 1.14 -4.60
N CYS A 134 -14.53 0.70 -5.43
CA CYS A 134 -14.45 1.07 -6.84
C CYS A 134 -15.69 0.57 -7.62
N LEU A 135 -16.05 -0.71 -7.49
CA LEU A 135 -17.18 -1.32 -8.20
C LEU A 135 -18.51 -0.65 -7.84
N VAL A 136 -18.72 -0.36 -6.56
CA VAL A 136 -19.95 0.31 -6.11
C VAL A 136 -19.99 1.75 -6.64
N SER A 137 -18.91 2.51 -6.52
CA SER A 137 -18.87 3.93 -6.89
C SER A 137 -18.99 4.18 -8.40
N LEU A 138 -18.47 3.27 -9.24
CA LEU A 138 -18.56 3.37 -10.71
C LEU A 138 -19.98 3.43 -11.25
N ASN A 139 -20.97 2.89 -10.52
CA ASN A 139 -22.36 2.96 -10.93
C ASN A 139 -22.97 4.37 -10.81
N PHE A 140 -22.36 5.23 -10.02
CA PHE A 140 -22.86 6.57 -9.70
C PHE A 140 -22.07 7.70 -10.39
N VAL A 141 -21.10 7.35 -11.24
CA VAL A 141 -20.21 8.34 -11.90
C VAL A 141 -20.35 8.24 -13.41
N ASN A 142 -20.51 9.39 -14.05
CA ASN A 142 -20.45 9.50 -15.49
C ASN A 142 -18.99 9.55 -15.96
N VAL A 143 -18.41 8.39 -16.18
CA VAL A 143 -17.10 8.22 -16.81
C VAL A 143 -17.30 7.64 -18.21
N ASN A 144 -16.39 7.95 -19.13
CA ASN A 144 -16.41 7.37 -20.47
C ASN A 144 -16.61 5.84 -20.40
N ASN A 145 -17.56 5.33 -21.19
CA ASN A 145 -17.94 3.92 -21.16
C ASN A 145 -16.77 2.97 -21.36
N SER A 146 -15.80 3.32 -22.22
CA SER A 146 -14.58 2.51 -22.43
C SER A 146 -13.73 2.41 -21.15
N ILE A 147 -13.57 3.54 -20.44
CA ILE A 147 -12.84 3.58 -19.17
C ILE A 147 -13.64 2.78 -18.11
N LYS A 148 -14.93 2.97 -18.03
CA LYS A 148 -15.81 2.26 -17.08
C LYS A 148 -15.72 0.74 -17.26
N VAL A 149 -15.80 0.25 -18.49
CA VAL A 149 -15.70 -1.17 -18.81
C VAL A 149 -14.29 -1.71 -18.48
N SER A 150 -13.23 -0.97 -18.83
CA SER A 150 -11.86 -1.37 -18.50
C SER A 150 -11.62 -1.51 -17.00
N ILE A 151 -12.14 -0.57 -16.20
CA ILE A 151 -12.06 -0.59 -14.74
C ILE A 151 -12.82 -1.78 -14.17
N LEU A 152 -14.02 -2.02 -14.68
CA LEU A 152 -14.86 -3.14 -14.24
C LEU A 152 -14.16 -4.47 -14.51
N ILE A 153 -13.63 -4.67 -15.72
CA ILE A 153 -12.87 -5.86 -16.09
C ILE A 153 -11.65 -6.01 -15.19
N PHE A 154 -10.87 -4.96 -14.99
CA PHE A 154 -9.67 -5.00 -14.14
C PHE A 154 -10.01 -5.35 -12.68
N SER A 155 -11.04 -4.74 -12.12
CA SER A 155 -11.48 -5.03 -10.74
C SER A 155 -12.01 -6.45 -10.59
N LEU A 156 -12.73 -6.96 -11.59
CA LEU A 156 -13.20 -8.35 -11.63
C LEU A 156 -12.01 -9.33 -11.75
N ILE A 157 -11.05 -9.05 -12.61
CA ILE A 157 -9.83 -9.89 -12.73
C ILE A 157 -9.11 -9.96 -11.38
N LEU A 158 -8.88 -8.84 -10.72
CA LEU A 158 -8.25 -8.82 -9.40
C LEU A 158 -9.07 -9.61 -8.37
N PHE A 159 -10.38 -9.40 -8.34
CA PHE A 159 -11.28 -10.11 -7.43
C PHE A 159 -11.22 -11.61 -7.65
N PHE A 160 -11.37 -12.08 -8.89
CA PHE A 160 -11.29 -13.50 -9.22
C PHE A 160 -9.90 -14.09 -9.01
N THR A 161 -8.83 -13.34 -9.29
CA THR A 161 -7.46 -13.79 -9.02
C THR A 161 -7.25 -14.07 -7.53
N ILE A 162 -7.73 -13.19 -6.65
CA ILE A 162 -7.64 -13.41 -5.20
C ILE A 162 -8.54 -14.56 -4.77
N LEU A 163 -9.76 -14.68 -5.32
CA LEU A 163 -10.64 -15.83 -5.05
C LEU A 163 -9.98 -17.15 -5.47
N ILE A 164 -9.32 -17.19 -6.62
CA ILE A 164 -8.61 -18.38 -7.09
C ILE A 164 -7.45 -18.71 -6.14
N ILE A 165 -6.61 -17.73 -5.79
CA ILE A 165 -5.48 -17.93 -4.88
C ILE A 165 -5.95 -18.44 -3.52
N THR A 166 -7.08 -17.93 -3.00
CA THR A 166 -7.61 -18.34 -1.70
C THR A 166 -8.46 -19.60 -1.75
N SER A 167 -8.97 -20.04 -2.93
CA SER A 167 -9.92 -21.15 -3.07
C SER A 167 -9.31 -22.42 -3.66
N VAL A 168 -8.32 -22.28 -4.56
CA VAL A 168 -7.75 -23.40 -5.29
C VAL A 168 -6.66 -24.10 -4.50
N ASP A 169 -6.74 -25.41 -4.41
CA ASP A 169 -5.71 -26.30 -3.84
C ASP A 169 -4.63 -26.54 -4.91
N PHE A 170 -3.65 -25.64 -5.00
CA PHE A 170 -2.60 -25.69 -6.02
C PHE A 170 -1.75 -26.96 -5.92
N HIS A 171 -1.66 -27.59 -4.72
CA HIS A 171 -0.97 -28.88 -4.55
C HIS A 171 -1.56 -30.06 -5.38
N ARG A 172 -2.78 -29.91 -5.88
CA ARG A 172 -3.38 -30.92 -6.79
C ARG A 172 -2.77 -30.89 -8.20
N PHE A 173 -2.02 -29.84 -8.54
CA PHE A 173 -1.43 -29.66 -9.87
C PHE A 173 0.10 -29.80 -9.77
N GLU A 174 0.65 -30.98 -10.03
CA GLU A 174 2.09 -31.27 -9.97
C GLU A 174 2.95 -30.30 -10.78
N PHE A 175 2.47 -29.85 -11.95
CA PHE A 175 3.17 -28.88 -12.80
C PHE A 175 3.29 -27.53 -12.11
N LEU A 176 2.24 -27.06 -11.45
CA LEU A 176 2.24 -25.79 -10.71
C LEU A 176 3.11 -25.88 -9.44
N ASN A 177 3.11 -27.02 -8.77
CA ASN A 177 4.00 -27.26 -7.63
C ASN A 177 5.47 -27.10 -8.01
N ARG A 178 5.92 -27.76 -9.08
CA ARG A 178 7.32 -27.62 -9.57
C ARG A 178 7.68 -26.19 -9.98
N LEU A 179 6.71 -25.45 -10.57
CA LEU A 179 6.90 -24.04 -10.94
C LEU A 179 7.00 -23.15 -9.69
N PHE A 180 6.15 -23.37 -8.70
CA PHE A 180 6.07 -22.59 -7.47
C PHE A 180 7.21 -22.90 -6.49
N GLU A 181 7.71 -24.15 -6.42
CA GLU A 181 8.95 -24.52 -5.74
C GLU A 181 10.14 -23.75 -6.27
N LYS A 182 10.28 -23.66 -7.60
CA LYS A 182 11.37 -22.95 -8.27
C LYS A 182 11.37 -21.45 -7.97
N ILE A 183 10.21 -20.87 -7.64
CA ILE A 183 10.01 -19.43 -7.37
C ILE A 183 9.88 -19.18 -5.84
N LYS A 184 9.98 -20.22 -4.99
CA LYS A 184 9.76 -20.13 -3.51
C LYS A 184 8.39 -19.55 -3.13
N LEU A 185 7.38 -19.77 -3.96
CA LEU A 185 6.00 -19.32 -3.71
C LEU A 185 5.16 -20.37 -2.96
N ILE A 186 5.64 -21.60 -2.81
CA ILE A 186 4.89 -22.69 -2.14
C ILE A 186 4.56 -22.32 -0.70
N GLU A 187 5.51 -21.76 0.05
CA GLU A 187 5.28 -21.32 1.44
C GLU A 187 4.13 -20.30 1.53
N ILE A 188 4.03 -19.41 0.54
CA ILE A 188 2.95 -18.40 0.47
C ILE A 188 1.58 -19.07 0.22
N PHE A 189 1.55 -20.14 -0.58
CA PHE A 189 0.31 -20.87 -0.87
C PHE A 189 -0.13 -21.78 0.29
N ASP A 190 0.80 -22.39 1.00
CA ASP A 190 0.52 -23.15 2.22
C ASP A 190 -0.03 -22.25 3.32
N ASP A 191 0.54 -21.08 3.45
CA ASP A 191 0.08 -20.04 4.35
C ASP A 191 -1.31 -19.53 3.96
N ALA A 192 -1.59 -19.34 2.66
CA ALA A 192 -2.93 -19.00 2.17
C ALA A 192 -3.97 -20.10 2.43
N ARG A 193 -3.55 -21.36 2.41
CA ARG A 193 -4.41 -22.51 2.74
C ARG A 193 -4.76 -22.57 4.22
N ASN A 194 -3.81 -22.30 5.09
CA ASN A 194 -4.04 -22.18 6.53
C ASN A 194 -4.99 -21.03 6.84
N LEU A 195 -4.80 -19.89 6.17
CA LEU A 195 -5.73 -18.77 6.21
C LEU A 195 -7.14 -19.15 5.78
N LYS A 196 -7.30 -19.98 4.72
CA LYS A 196 -8.61 -20.45 4.29
C LYS A 196 -9.32 -21.28 5.37
N LYS A 197 -8.61 -22.16 6.09
CA LYS A 197 -9.18 -22.90 7.21
C LYS A 197 -9.63 -21.96 8.33
N GLU A 198 -8.82 -20.96 8.66
CA GLU A 198 -9.18 -19.92 9.63
C GLU A 198 -10.37 -19.08 9.15
N PHE A 199 -10.43 -18.70 7.86
CA PHE A 199 -11.57 -18.02 7.23
C PHE A 199 -12.87 -18.81 7.38
N LYS A 200 -12.81 -20.10 7.12
CA LYS A 200 -14.00 -20.98 7.20
C LYS A 200 -14.49 -21.12 8.64
N ASN A 201 -13.58 -21.15 9.60
CA ASN A 201 -13.88 -21.37 11.01
C ASN A 201 -14.31 -20.10 11.76
N ASN A 202 -13.90 -18.91 11.29
CA ASN A 202 -14.18 -17.64 11.99
C ASN A 202 -14.61 -16.51 11.05
N LYS A 203 -15.78 -16.68 10.42
CA LYS A 203 -16.34 -15.71 9.46
C LYS A 203 -16.54 -14.32 10.06
N VAL A 204 -16.94 -14.25 11.34
CA VAL A 204 -17.18 -12.98 12.06
C VAL A 204 -15.88 -12.19 12.20
N PHE A 205 -14.77 -12.85 12.51
CA PHE A 205 -13.46 -12.24 12.59
C PHE A 205 -13.04 -11.59 11.28
N PHE A 206 -13.20 -12.31 10.16
CA PHE A 206 -12.85 -11.77 8.85
C PHE A 206 -13.77 -10.64 8.41
N LEU A 207 -15.07 -10.75 8.68
CA LEU A 207 -16.00 -9.66 8.44
C LEU A 207 -15.60 -8.40 9.21
N LYS A 208 -15.19 -8.53 10.47
CA LYS A 208 -14.69 -7.42 11.29
C LYS A 208 -13.46 -6.76 10.66
N ILE A 209 -12.46 -7.55 10.25
CA ILE A 209 -11.24 -7.05 9.59
C ILE A 209 -11.61 -6.34 8.28
N PHE A 210 -12.51 -6.91 7.51
CA PHE A 210 -12.95 -6.36 6.23
C PHE A 210 -13.66 -5.01 6.39
N VAL A 211 -14.57 -4.89 7.36
CA VAL A 211 -15.25 -3.63 7.69
C VAL A 211 -14.24 -2.56 8.11
N ILE A 212 -13.26 -2.92 8.95
CA ILE A 212 -12.19 -2.00 9.35
C ILE A 212 -11.33 -1.62 8.13
N SER A 213 -11.11 -2.52 7.18
CA SER A 213 -10.39 -2.24 5.94
C SER A 213 -11.15 -1.26 5.04
N ILE A 214 -12.47 -1.40 4.90
CA ILE A 214 -13.30 -0.43 4.19
C ILE A 214 -13.19 0.95 4.85
N PHE A 215 -13.32 1.02 6.18
CA PHE A 215 -13.19 2.27 6.93
C PHE A 215 -11.79 2.89 6.78
N TYR A 216 -10.74 2.10 6.85
CA TYR A 216 -9.36 2.53 6.60
C TYR A 216 -9.22 3.18 5.22
N TRP A 217 -9.73 2.52 4.17
CA TRP A 217 -9.66 3.04 2.80
C TRP A 217 -10.55 4.24 2.60
N TYR A 218 -11.71 4.30 3.26
CA TYR A 218 -12.54 5.50 3.27
C TYR A 218 -11.75 6.71 3.79
N VAL A 219 -11.05 6.59 4.90
CA VAL A 219 -10.22 7.66 5.48
C VAL A 219 -9.06 8.02 4.53
N VAL A 220 -8.41 7.03 3.92
CA VAL A 220 -7.33 7.26 2.95
C VAL A 220 -7.82 8.01 1.71
N LEU A 221 -8.97 7.61 1.15
CA LEU A 221 -9.56 8.25 -0.02
C LEU A 221 -10.10 9.64 0.32
N SER A 222 -10.62 9.84 1.53
CA SER A 222 -11.00 11.17 2.03
C SER A 222 -9.79 12.10 2.12
N GLN A 223 -8.63 11.61 2.58
CA GLN A 223 -7.40 12.40 2.56
C GLN A 223 -7.01 12.79 1.13
N ILE A 224 -7.11 11.86 0.17
CA ILE A 224 -6.81 12.16 -1.23
C ILE A 224 -7.84 13.15 -1.79
N GLN A 225 -9.12 13.03 -1.44
CA GLN A 225 -10.14 14.03 -1.79
C GLN A 225 -9.75 15.44 -1.32
N MET A 226 -9.20 15.59 -0.11
CA MET A 226 -8.72 16.89 0.38
C MET A 226 -7.61 17.46 -0.53
N PHE A 227 -6.76 16.61 -1.13
CA PHE A 227 -5.77 17.08 -2.12
C PHE A 227 -6.42 17.64 -3.38
N PHE A 228 -7.54 17.08 -3.85
CA PHE A 228 -8.29 17.67 -4.97
C PHE A 228 -8.91 19.01 -4.58
N LEU A 229 -9.59 19.06 -3.44
CA LEU A 229 -10.23 20.28 -2.95
C LEU A 229 -9.24 21.39 -2.62
N MET A 230 -8.02 21.04 -2.22
CA MET A 230 -6.94 22.00 -1.98
C MET A 230 -6.58 22.78 -3.23
N PHE A 231 -6.63 22.18 -4.42
CA PHE A 231 -6.45 22.86 -5.70
C PHE A 231 -7.73 23.53 -6.23
N ASN A 232 -8.75 23.73 -5.38
CA ASN A 232 -10.05 24.30 -5.73
C ASN A 232 -10.79 23.52 -6.84
N LEU A 233 -10.50 22.23 -6.99
CA LEU A 233 -11.17 21.39 -7.98
C LEU A 233 -12.56 20.97 -7.47
N LYS A 234 -13.55 21.06 -8.36
CA LYS A 234 -14.90 20.54 -8.09
C LYS A 234 -14.95 19.02 -8.32
N ALA A 235 -14.03 18.27 -7.70
CA ALA A 235 -14.03 16.84 -7.78
C ALA A 235 -15.06 16.26 -6.81
N SER A 236 -16.05 15.51 -7.32
CA SER A 236 -16.97 14.79 -6.45
C SER A 236 -16.22 13.65 -5.72
N PHE A 237 -16.61 13.37 -4.49
CA PHE A 237 -16.02 12.24 -3.74
C PHE A 237 -16.24 10.92 -4.48
N LEU A 238 -17.36 10.74 -5.14
CA LEU A 238 -17.66 9.55 -5.95
C LEU A 238 -16.66 9.38 -7.10
N LEU A 239 -16.27 10.46 -7.79
CA LEU A 239 -15.25 10.41 -8.85
C LEU A 239 -13.90 9.95 -8.31
N VAL A 240 -13.49 10.48 -7.16
CA VAL A 240 -12.22 10.12 -6.50
C VAL A 240 -12.22 8.66 -6.07
N VAL A 241 -13.28 8.17 -5.42
CA VAL A 241 -13.35 6.78 -4.94
C VAL A 241 -13.54 5.78 -6.09
N SER A 242 -13.95 6.24 -7.27
CA SER A 242 -14.06 5.39 -8.47
C SER A 242 -12.73 5.23 -9.19
N LEU A 243 -11.93 6.28 -9.33
CA LEU A 243 -10.75 6.29 -10.18
C LEU A 243 -9.44 6.13 -9.41
N VAL A 244 -9.32 6.72 -8.23
CA VAL A 244 -8.08 6.67 -7.43
C VAL A 244 -7.68 5.24 -7.05
N PRO A 245 -8.59 4.32 -6.65
CA PRO A 245 -8.21 2.94 -6.36
C PRO A 245 -7.44 2.26 -7.48
N ILE A 246 -7.80 2.54 -8.74
CA ILE A 246 -7.14 1.96 -9.92
C ILE A 246 -5.71 2.48 -10.02
N ALA A 247 -5.52 3.80 -9.87
CA ALA A 247 -4.18 4.38 -9.86
C ALA A 247 -3.33 3.80 -8.72
N LEU A 248 -3.94 3.54 -7.55
CA LEU A 248 -3.26 2.87 -6.43
C LEU A 248 -2.88 1.43 -6.76
N PHE A 249 -3.74 0.66 -7.43
CA PHE A 249 -3.42 -0.71 -7.88
C PHE A 249 -2.28 -0.71 -8.89
N ILE A 250 -2.30 0.19 -9.88
CA ILE A 250 -1.21 0.34 -10.87
C ILE A 250 0.10 0.70 -10.15
N GLY A 251 0.05 1.58 -9.15
CA GLY A 251 1.20 1.90 -8.30
C GLY A 251 1.67 0.74 -7.40
N MET A 252 0.86 -0.30 -7.20
CA MET A 252 1.27 -1.51 -6.46
C MET A 252 2.08 -2.49 -7.33
N ILE A 253 2.09 -2.36 -8.64
CA ILE A 253 2.92 -3.17 -9.52
C ILE A 253 4.40 -2.86 -9.21
N PRO A 254 5.26 -3.85 -8.95
CA PRO A 254 6.63 -3.63 -8.45
C PRO A 254 7.60 -3.23 -9.58
N ILE A 255 7.24 -2.24 -10.39
CA ILE A 255 8.04 -1.68 -11.48
C ILE A 255 8.82 -0.45 -10.99
N THR A 256 8.20 0.38 -10.14
CA THR A 256 8.77 1.63 -9.64
C THR A 256 8.92 1.63 -8.12
N ILE A 257 9.74 2.53 -7.59
CA ILE A 257 9.91 2.70 -6.15
C ILE A 257 8.64 3.35 -5.57
N SER A 258 8.02 2.70 -4.59
CA SER A 258 6.80 3.17 -3.90
C SER A 258 5.61 3.46 -4.83
N GLY A 259 5.64 2.98 -6.09
CA GLY A 259 4.63 3.31 -7.09
C GLY A 259 4.72 4.75 -7.63
N ILE A 260 5.80 5.47 -7.31
CA ILE A 260 6.06 6.82 -7.82
C ILE A 260 6.31 6.73 -9.33
N GLY A 261 5.64 7.56 -10.10
CA GLY A 261 5.65 7.53 -11.56
C GLY A 261 4.52 6.66 -12.12
N THR A 262 4.44 5.37 -11.83
CA THR A 262 3.35 4.50 -12.36
C THR A 262 1.97 4.92 -11.89
N ARG A 263 1.81 5.20 -10.59
CA ARG A 263 0.56 5.73 -10.05
C ARG A 263 0.26 7.13 -10.60
N ASP A 264 1.28 7.97 -10.76
CA ASP A 264 1.11 9.36 -11.17
C ASP A 264 0.69 9.43 -12.65
N VAL A 265 1.27 8.60 -13.53
CA VAL A 265 0.80 8.40 -14.92
C VAL A 265 -0.65 7.91 -14.94
N ALA A 266 -0.99 6.95 -14.07
CA ALA A 266 -2.35 6.43 -13.99
C ALA A 266 -3.35 7.51 -13.54
N LEU A 267 -2.99 8.37 -12.57
CA LEU A 267 -3.84 9.51 -12.17
C LEU A 267 -4.04 10.48 -13.32
N ILE A 268 -2.98 10.88 -14.03
CA ILE A 268 -3.07 11.78 -15.18
C ILE A 268 -3.99 11.17 -16.24
N PHE A 269 -3.82 9.90 -16.57
CA PHE A 269 -4.62 9.23 -17.61
C PHE A 269 -6.08 9.08 -17.22
N LEU A 270 -6.37 8.60 -16.01
CA LEU A 270 -7.74 8.35 -15.55
C LEU A 270 -8.56 9.62 -15.37
N PHE A 271 -7.92 10.73 -15.03
CA PHE A 271 -8.59 12.02 -14.82
C PHE A 271 -8.44 12.99 -16.00
N SER A 272 -7.83 12.57 -17.13
CA SER A 272 -7.57 13.43 -18.30
C SER A 272 -8.82 14.08 -18.91
N GLY A 273 -10.01 13.46 -18.76
CA GLY A 273 -11.29 14.04 -19.19
C GLY A 273 -11.90 15.03 -18.20
N HIS A 274 -11.30 15.22 -17.02
CA HIS A 274 -11.87 16.04 -15.94
C HIS A 274 -10.94 17.18 -15.52
N PHE A 275 -9.61 16.94 -15.48
CA PHE A 275 -8.64 17.87 -14.92
C PHE A 275 -7.35 17.89 -15.75
N SER A 276 -6.59 18.99 -15.64
CA SER A 276 -5.32 19.13 -16.36
C SER A 276 -4.22 18.20 -15.82
N SER A 277 -3.27 17.84 -16.68
CA SER A 277 -2.14 16.99 -16.34
C SER A 277 -1.25 17.58 -15.24
N GLU A 278 -1.09 18.91 -15.22
CA GLU A 278 -0.31 19.65 -14.24
C GLU A 278 -0.84 19.45 -12.82
N ILE A 279 -2.17 19.58 -12.66
CA ILE A 279 -2.82 19.40 -11.36
C ILE A 279 -2.79 17.93 -10.94
N MET A 280 -3.02 17.00 -11.87
CA MET A 280 -2.95 15.56 -11.56
C MET A 280 -1.54 15.12 -11.15
N ALA A 281 -0.51 15.68 -11.77
CA ALA A 281 0.88 15.47 -11.35
C ALA A 281 1.15 16.03 -9.94
N ALA A 282 0.62 17.22 -9.62
CA ALA A 282 0.73 17.79 -8.27
C ALA A 282 0.05 16.90 -7.22
N ILE A 283 -1.14 16.37 -7.52
CA ILE A 283 -1.83 15.39 -6.66
C ILE A 283 -1.01 14.10 -6.52
N GLY A 284 -0.36 13.64 -7.58
CA GLY A 284 0.57 12.50 -7.55
C GLY A 284 1.71 12.73 -6.56
N ILE A 285 2.35 13.92 -6.58
CA ILE A 285 3.37 14.31 -5.61
C ILE A 285 2.81 14.25 -4.18
N LEU A 286 1.65 14.84 -3.94
CA LEU A 286 1.01 14.82 -2.62
C LEU A 286 0.71 13.40 -2.15
N CYS A 287 0.29 12.52 -3.05
CA CYS A 287 0.15 11.10 -2.73
C CYS A 287 1.50 10.44 -2.38
N SER A 288 2.62 10.91 -2.93
CA SER A 288 3.97 10.44 -2.60
C SER A 288 4.47 11.01 -1.26
N THR A 289 4.15 12.27 -0.93
CA THR A 289 4.50 12.87 0.37
C THR A 289 3.92 12.12 1.54
N ARG A 290 2.82 11.39 1.37
CA ARG A 290 2.25 10.51 2.39
C ARG A 290 3.24 9.45 2.88
N TYR A 291 4.00 8.84 1.96
CA TYR A 291 5.03 7.86 2.34
C TYR A 291 6.20 8.54 3.04
N LEU A 292 6.57 9.74 2.59
CA LEU A 292 7.66 10.52 3.17
C LEU A 292 7.34 10.94 4.60
N VAL A 293 6.15 11.49 4.84
CA VAL A 293 5.69 11.88 6.18
C VAL A 293 5.62 10.67 7.11
N THR A 294 5.06 9.54 6.63
CA THR A 294 4.99 8.32 7.44
C THR A 294 6.38 7.77 7.75
N CYS A 295 7.33 7.88 6.80
CA CYS A 295 8.73 7.52 7.02
C CYS A 295 9.37 8.41 8.09
N LEU A 296 9.21 9.73 8.02
CA LEU A 296 9.76 10.67 8.99
C LEU A 296 9.24 10.39 10.41
N ILE A 297 7.94 10.15 10.56
CA ILE A 297 7.35 9.78 11.86
C ILE A 297 7.85 8.40 12.32
N GLY A 298 8.10 7.48 11.40
CA GLY A 298 8.60 6.13 11.68
C GLY A 298 10.08 6.07 12.01
N LEU A 299 10.87 7.05 11.59
CA LEU A 299 12.32 7.07 11.70
C LEU A 299 12.83 6.95 13.16
N PRO A 300 12.29 7.66 14.17
CA PRO A 300 12.70 7.48 15.57
C PRO A 300 12.53 6.03 16.04
N PHE A 301 11.42 5.38 15.71
CA PHE A 301 11.15 3.99 16.10
C PHE A 301 12.11 3.01 15.39
N PHE A 302 12.43 3.28 14.13
CA PHE A 302 13.43 2.51 13.39
C PHE A 302 14.83 2.65 14.02
N LEU A 303 15.26 3.87 14.33
CA LEU A 303 16.57 4.14 14.92
C LEU A 303 16.72 3.53 16.31
N THR A 304 15.71 3.64 17.18
CA THR A 304 15.75 3.00 18.51
C THR A 304 15.92 1.49 18.40
N HIS A 305 15.26 0.85 17.44
CA HIS A 305 15.37 -0.57 17.19
C HIS A 305 16.79 -0.93 16.69
N TYR A 306 17.33 -0.17 15.73
CA TYR A 306 18.65 -0.38 15.14
C TYR A 306 19.78 -0.21 16.16
N PHE A 307 19.78 0.85 16.97
CA PHE A 307 20.80 1.10 17.97
C PHE A 307 20.78 0.09 19.13
N THR A 308 19.63 -0.42 19.50
CA THR A 308 19.53 -1.50 20.49
C THR A 308 20.18 -2.78 19.95
N GLU A 309 20.04 -3.08 18.66
CA GLU A 309 20.66 -4.25 18.03
C GLU A 309 22.19 -4.13 17.96
N SER A 310 22.70 -2.93 17.63
CA SER A 310 24.15 -2.70 17.57
C SER A 310 24.82 -2.83 18.96
N LYS A 311 24.18 -2.33 20.02
CA LYS A 311 24.70 -2.48 21.39
C LYS A 311 24.77 -3.95 21.84
N ILE A 312 23.78 -4.77 21.50
CA ILE A 312 23.76 -6.18 21.86
C ILE A 312 24.90 -6.92 21.15
N LYS A 313 25.13 -6.67 19.85
CA LYS A 313 26.24 -7.29 19.09
C LYS A 313 27.61 -6.88 19.61
N THR A 314 27.79 -5.65 20.05
CA THR A 314 29.07 -5.19 20.63
C THR A 314 29.31 -5.72 22.03
N THR A 315 28.29 -6.01 22.81
CA THR A 315 28.42 -6.56 24.17
C THR A 315 28.69 -8.07 24.14
N PHE A 316 28.05 -8.83 23.25
CA PHE A 316 28.23 -10.28 23.14
C PHE A 316 29.33 -10.71 22.19
N GLY A 317 29.81 -9.86 21.27
CA GLY A 317 30.93 -10.14 20.36
C GLY A 317 32.31 -9.89 20.97
N LYS A 318 32.40 -9.44 22.23
CA LYS A 318 33.65 -9.29 23.00
C LYS A 318 33.95 -10.45 23.95
N THR A 319 33.08 -11.47 23.97
CA THR A 319 33.23 -12.64 24.88
C THR A 319 33.41 -13.96 24.12
N SER A 320 33.87 -13.90 22.87
CA SER A 320 34.27 -15.08 22.07
C SER A 320 35.69 -14.91 21.57
#